data_b7408599a6c1db0582cd6bb61f51dbef
#
_entry.id   b7408599a6c1db0582cd6bb61f51dbef
#
_cell.length_a   1.000
_cell.length_b   1.000
_cell.length_c   1.000
_cell.angle_alpha   90.00
_cell.angle_beta   90.00
_cell.angle_gamma   90.00
#
_symmetry.space_group_name_H-M   'P 1'
#
loop_
_entity.id
_entity.type
_entity.pdbx_description
1 polymer ?
#
loop_
_entity_poly.entity_id
_entity_poly.type
_entity_poly.pdbx_seq_one_letter_code
_entity_poly.pdbx_strand_id
1 'polypeptide(L)'
;MKILLIGAGGTLGTALRETLLGRGHDVLTVGRSSGDLRHDISDPAQITALYAKADAVDAVVSAAGDVPWKPFAEMTPQDYQAAFDGKVLSQIELVRQGIPHVSERGSFTLISGVLAREPVATGSAASMANGAVEAFVRAAAIEIAPQRINAVSPTIFTEDLDKYGAYFPGFPPVDLSDVAEAYVRSIEGAQTGQVHTLP
;
A
#
# COMPACT_ATOMS: atom_id res chain seq x y z
N MET A 1 1.45 -3.09 -19.34
CA MET A 1 1.82 -1.87 -18.60
C MET A 1 3.12 -2.12 -17.87
N LYS A 2 3.93 -1.08 -17.65
CA LYS A 2 5.09 -1.12 -16.76
C LYS A 2 4.64 -0.68 -15.36
N ILE A 3 4.79 -1.56 -14.38
CA ILE A 3 4.27 -1.37 -13.02
C ILE A 3 5.43 -1.34 -12.02
N LEU A 4 5.50 -0.30 -11.19
CA LEU A 4 6.43 -0.21 -10.08
C LEU A 4 5.78 -0.80 -8.83
N LEU A 5 6.24 -1.97 -8.37
CA LEU A 5 5.70 -2.69 -7.22
C LEU A 5 6.59 -2.52 -5.99
N ILE A 6 6.10 -1.74 -5.03
CA ILE A 6 6.77 -1.47 -3.76
C ILE A 6 6.39 -2.53 -2.72
N GLY A 7 7.38 -3.07 -2.02
CA GLY A 7 7.17 -4.13 -1.03
C GLY A 7 7.04 -5.53 -1.64
N ALA A 8 7.60 -5.74 -2.83
CA ALA A 8 7.49 -6.97 -3.61
C ALA A 8 7.97 -8.25 -2.90
N GLY A 9 8.82 -8.13 -1.87
CA GLY A 9 9.33 -9.28 -1.11
C GLY A 9 8.46 -9.70 0.10
N GLY A 10 7.38 -8.96 0.39
CA GLY A 10 6.42 -9.31 1.44
C GLY A 10 5.38 -10.33 0.98
N THR A 11 4.56 -10.83 1.92
CA THR A 11 3.48 -11.79 1.66
C THR A 11 2.55 -11.30 0.54
N LEU A 12 1.96 -10.12 0.70
CA LEU A 12 1.10 -9.51 -0.32
C LEU A 12 1.87 -9.17 -1.61
N GLY A 13 3.09 -8.61 -1.48
CA GLY A 13 3.89 -8.21 -2.64
C GLY A 13 4.26 -9.38 -3.55
N THR A 14 4.52 -10.55 -2.99
CA THR A 14 4.78 -11.78 -3.76
C THR A 14 3.56 -12.20 -4.57
N ALA A 15 2.39 -12.25 -3.95
CA ALA A 15 1.13 -12.59 -4.62
C ALA A 15 0.78 -11.58 -5.74
N LEU A 16 0.94 -10.28 -5.46
CA LEU A 16 0.74 -9.22 -6.47
C LEU A 16 1.69 -9.38 -7.65
N ARG A 17 2.97 -9.65 -7.39
CA ARG A 17 3.96 -9.86 -8.46
C ARG A 17 3.54 -11.02 -9.39
N GLU A 18 3.16 -12.15 -8.82
CA GLU A 18 2.73 -13.32 -9.58
C GLU A 18 1.48 -13.01 -10.42
N THR A 19 0.47 -12.41 -9.82
CA THR A 19 -0.78 -12.02 -10.49
C THR A 19 -0.51 -11.05 -11.65
N LEU A 20 0.27 -10.00 -11.42
CA LEU A 20 0.54 -8.98 -12.43
C LEU A 20 1.40 -9.51 -13.59
N LEU A 21 2.40 -10.36 -13.31
CA LEU A 21 3.17 -11.05 -14.35
C LEU A 21 2.29 -12.01 -15.16
N GLY A 22 1.42 -12.77 -14.50
CA GLY A 22 0.46 -13.68 -15.15
C GLY A 22 -0.52 -12.96 -16.09
N ARG A 23 -0.77 -11.68 -15.85
CA ARG A 23 -1.59 -10.79 -16.70
C ARG A 23 -0.79 -10.11 -17.82
N GLY A 24 0.51 -10.41 -17.95
CA GLY A 24 1.37 -9.89 -19.01
C GLY A 24 1.89 -8.46 -18.76
N HIS A 25 1.91 -8.00 -17.51
CA HIS A 25 2.54 -6.74 -17.16
C HIS A 25 4.06 -6.88 -16.99
N ASP A 26 4.79 -5.79 -17.23
CA ASP A 26 6.19 -5.66 -16.86
C ASP A 26 6.27 -5.10 -15.43
N VAL A 27 6.79 -5.90 -14.50
CA VAL A 27 6.79 -5.57 -13.06
C VAL A 27 8.20 -5.28 -12.59
N LEU A 28 8.47 -4.01 -12.29
CA LEU A 28 9.71 -3.56 -11.66
C LEU A 28 9.54 -3.61 -10.14
N THR A 29 10.25 -4.52 -9.49
CA THR A 29 10.10 -4.82 -8.06
C THR A 29 10.99 -3.93 -7.19
N VAL A 30 10.44 -3.43 -6.08
CA VAL A 30 11.15 -2.57 -5.12
C VAL A 30 11.00 -3.10 -3.70
N GLY A 31 12.11 -3.16 -2.98
CA GLY A 31 12.13 -3.48 -1.56
C GLY A 31 13.37 -2.89 -0.87
N ARG A 32 13.42 -2.95 0.47
CA ARG A 32 14.56 -2.44 1.24
C ARG A 32 15.83 -3.25 1.00
N SER A 33 15.69 -4.57 0.93
CA SER A 33 16.83 -5.51 0.83
C SER A 33 16.79 -6.43 -0.38
N SER A 34 15.68 -6.45 -1.12
CA SER A 34 15.45 -7.35 -2.26
C SER A 34 14.68 -6.63 -3.36
N GLY A 35 14.58 -7.26 -4.54
CA GLY A 35 13.93 -6.71 -5.73
C GLY A 35 14.94 -6.18 -6.75
N ASP A 36 14.43 -5.73 -7.88
CA ASP A 36 15.22 -5.15 -8.98
C ASP A 36 15.87 -3.82 -8.54
N LEU A 37 15.14 -3.05 -7.76
CA LEU A 37 15.61 -1.82 -7.13
C LEU A 37 15.54 -1.94 -5.61
N ARG A 38 16.55 -1.38 -4.92
CA ARG A 38 16.63 -1.41 -3.45
C ARG A 38 16.58 -0.01 -2.91
N HIS A 39 15.42 0.33 -2.32
CA HIS A 39 15.15 1.64 -1.73
C HIS A 39 14.25 1.49 -0.51
N ASP A 40 14.49 2.30 0.51
CA ASP A 40 13.62 2.45 1.66
C ASP A 40 12.68 3.63 1.42
N ILE A 41 11.39 3.36 1.27
CA ILE A 41 10.38 4.38 1.00
C ILE A 41 10.01 5.23 2.23
N SER A 42 10.50 4.88 3.43
CA SER A 42 10.38 5.74 4.60
C SER A 42 11.31 6.96 4.54
N ASP A 43 12.31 6.93 3.65
CA ASP A 43 13.21 8.06 3.36
C ASP A 43 12.81 8.74 2.04
N PRO A 44 12.29 9.98 2.07
CA PRO A 44 11.89 10.70 0.85
C PRO A 44 13.01 10.89 -0.17
N ALA A 45 14.28 10.97 0.26
CA ALA A 45 15.41 11.08 -0.65
C ALA A 45 15.63 9.79 -1.45
N GLN A 46 15.35 8.63 -0.84
CA GLN A 46 15.41 7.35 -1.53
C GLN A 46 14.25 7.16 -2.52
N ILE A 47 13.08 7.75 -2.27
CA ILE A 47 11.98 7.79 -3.25
C ILE A 47 12.38 8.62 -4.48
N THR A 48 13.06 9.76 -4.30
CA THR A 48 13.61 10.55 -5.40
C THR A 48 14.59 9.71 -6.24
N ALA A 49 15.51 9.01 -5.57
CA ALA A 49 16.48 8.16 -6.25
C ALA A 49 15.82 6.93 -6.93
N LEU A 50 14.73 6.42 -6.38
CA LEU A 50 13.94 5.34 -6.95
C LEU A 50 13.34 5.78 -8.30
N TYR A 51 12.64 6.90 -8.34
CA TYR A 51 12.01 7.39 -9.58
C TYR A 51 13.05 7.76 -10.65
N ALA A 52 14.20 8.28 -10.26
CA ALA A 52 15.30 8.54 -11.20
C ALA A 52 15.83 7.27 -11.89
N LYS A 53 15.65 6.07 -11.27
CA LYS A 53 16.08 4.78 -11.82
C LYS A 53 14.95 4.00 -12.51
N ALA A 54 13.71 4.21 -12.09
CA ALA A 54 12.57 3.45 -12.58
C ALA A 54 12.15 3.88 -14.01
N ASP A 55 12.57 5.06 -14.47
CA ASP A 55 12.02 5.70 -15.67
C ASP A 55 10.50 5.90 -15.58
N ALA A 56 9.86 6.20 -16.72
CA ALA A 56 8.41 6.32 -16.78
C ALA A 56 7.73 4.95 -16.55
N VAL A 57 6.67 4.96 -15.74
CA VAL A 57 5.84 3.79 -15.44
C VAL A 57 4.35 4.09 -15.68
N ASP A 58 3.53 3.05 -15.87
CA ASP A 58 2.09 3.20 -16.04
C ASP A 58 1.34 3.14 -14.72
N ALA A 59 1.89 2.42 -13.73
CA ALA A 59 1.28 2.33 -12.41
C ALA A 59 2.32 2.20 -11.31
N VAL A 60 2.00 2.75 -10.13
CA VAL A 60 2.73 2.56 -8.88
C VAL A 60 1.83 1.82 -7.91
N VAL A 61 2.32 0.71 -7.38
CA VAL A 61 1.59 -0.20 -6.50
C VAL A 61 2.34 -0.35 -5.19
N SER A 62 1.72 0.00 -4.08
CA SER A 62 2.28 -0.17 -2.74
C SER A 62 1.66 -1.38 -2.03
N ALA A 63 2.51 -2.32 -1.65
CA ALA A 63 2.23 -3.43 -0.72
C ALA A 63 3.08 -3.30 0.55
N ALA A 64 3.55 -2.09 0.85
CA ALA A 64 4.44 -1.80 1.96
C ALA A 64 3.81 -0.82 2.96
N GLY A 65 4.08 -1.05 4.22
CA GLY A 65 3.69 -0.19 5.33
C GLY A 65 3.96 -0.91 6.64
N ASP A 66 4.60 -0.23 7.57
CA ASP A 66 4.94 -0.76 8.88
C ASP A 66 4.38 0.13 9.99
N VAL A 67 3.85 -0.48 11.03
CA VAL A 67 3.27 0.24 12.17
C VAL A 67 3.57 -0.50 13.48
N PRO A 68 3.86 0.22 14.57
CA PRO A 68 4.00 -0.39 15.88
C PRO A 68 2.69 -1.05 16.38
N TRP A 69 2.83 -2.20 17.03
CA TRP A 69 1.75 -2.93 17.69
C TRP A 69 2.04 -3.05 19.18
N LYS A 70 1.31 -2.26 19.98
CA LYS A 70 1.46 -2.22 21.45
C LYS A 70 0.12 -1.91 22.10
N PRO A 71 -0.09 -2.33 23.37
CA PRO A 71 -1.18 -1.83 24.18
C PRO A 71 -1.21 -0.29 24.20
N PHE A 72 -2.41 0.30 24.14
CA PHE A 72 -2.55 1.76 24.05
C PHE A 72 -1.81 2.51 25.17
N ALA A 73 -1.83 1.97 26.40
CA ALA A 73 -1.13 2.57 27.53
C ALA A 73 0.41 2.57 27.43
N GLU A 74 0.97 1.75 26.53
CA GLU A 74 2.42 1.64 26.26
C GLU A 74 2.85 2.41 25.01
N MET A 75 1.88 2.95 24.26
CA MET A 75 2.16 3.75 23.07
C MET A 75 2.74 5.11 23.46
N THR A 76 3.78 5.50 22.76
CA THR A 76 4.44 6.80 22.90
C THR A 76 4.17 7.70 21.70
N PRO A 77 4.36 9.04 21.80
CA PRO A 77 4.31 9.91 20.64
C PRO A 77 5.23 9.47 19.51
N GLN A 78 6.38 8.90 19.84
CA GLN A 78 7.37 8.38 18.87
C GLN A 78 6.83 7.15 18.11
N ASP A 79 6.05 6.29 18.75
CA ASP A 79 5.39 5.15 18.08
C ASP A 79 4.37 5.64 17.05
N TYR A 80 3.57 6.65 17.38
CA TYR A 80 2.62 7.25 16.42
C TYR A 80 3.35 7.96 15.28
N GLN A 81 4.46 8.65 15.56
CA GLN A 81 5.29 9.26 14.52
C GLN A 81 5.88 8.19 13.60
N ALA A 82 6.39 7.09 14.16
CA ALA A 82 6.91 5.97 13.37
C ALA A 82 5.83 5.33 12.47
N ALA A 83 4.60 5.17 12.97
CA ALA A 83 3.47 4.71 12.16
C ALA A 83 3.12 5.68 11.03
N PHE A 84 3.15 6.99 11.32
CA PHE A 84 2.90 8.02 10.32
C PHE A 84 3.98 8.00 9.23
N ASP A 85 5.25 8.01 9.60
CA ASP A 85 6.37 8.01 8.64
C ASP A 85 6.43 6.71 7.83
N GLY A 86 6.28 5.56 8.52
CA GLY A 86 6.43 4.24 7.91
C GLY A 86 5.27 3.80 7.01
N LYS A 87 4.07 4.33 7.21
CA LYS A 87 2.90 3.91 6.41
C LYS A 87 2.16 5.05 5.73
N VAL A 88 2.06 6.21 6.33
CA VAL A 88 1.29 7.33 5.76
C VAL A 88 2.18 8.18 4.87
N LEU A 89 3.21 8.80 5.44
CA LEU A 89 4.09 9.73 4.71
C LEU A 89 4.82 9.02 3.58
N SER A 90 5.30 7.80 3.80
CA SER A 90 5.94 6.99 2.76
C SER A 90 5.06 6.81 1.52
N GLN A 91 3.77 6.52 1.69
CA GLN A 91 2.83 6.37 0.58
C GLN A 91 2.41 7.71 -0.03
N ILE A 92 2.26 8.77 0.77
CA ILE A 92 2.03 10.13 0.26
C ILE A 92 3.20 10.57 -0.63
N GLU A 93 4.43 10.36 -0.19
CA GLU A 93 5.63 10.71 -0.93
C GLU A 93 5.80 9.90 -2.22
N LEU A 94 5.42 8.61 -2.22
CA LEU A 94 5.36 7.82 -3.45
C LEU A 94 4.43 8.46 -4.49
N VAL A 95 3.28 8.96 -4.07
CA VAL A 95 2.34 9.64 -4.98
C VAL A 95 2.89 10.99 -5.39
N ARG A 96 3.25 11.85 -4.42
CA ARG A 96 3.66 13.24 -4.67
C ARG A 96 4.87 13.33 -5.60
N GLN A 97 5.89 12.50 -5.36
CA GLN A 97 7.08 12.46 -6.21
C GLN A 97 6.86 11.66 -7.49
N GLY A 98 5.88 10.75 -7.49
CA GLY A 98 5.55 9.90 -8.63
C GLY A 98 4.78 10.59 -9.77
N ILE A 99 4.06 11.68 -9.48
CA ILE A 99 3.22 12.38 -10.47
C ILE A 99 3.97 12.63 -11.80
N PRO A 100 5.21 13.17 -11.84
CA PRO A 100 5.90 13.41 -13.10
C PRO A 100 6.48 12.15 -13.77
N HIS A 101 6.47 11.01 -13.09
CA HIS A 101 7.06 9.74 -13.54
C HIS A 101 6.00 8.70 -13.96
N VAL A 102 4.75 8.93 -13.59
CA VAL A 102 3.62 8.06 -13.96
C VAL A 102 2.94 8.65 -15.20
N SER A 103 2.61 7.78 -16.17
CA SER A 103 1.94 8.22 -17.42
C SER A 103 0.68 9.03 -17.12
N GLU A 104 0.30 9.92 -18.04
CA GLU A 104 -0.79 10.90 -17.86
C GLU A 104 -2.11 10.27 -17.39
N ARG A 105 -2.42 9.06 -17.82
CA ARG A 105 -3.62 8.31 -17.41
C ARG A 105 -3.29 7.10 -16.54
N GLY A 106 -2.10 7.08 -15.98
CA GLY A 106 -1.63 6.02 -15.09
C GLY A 106 -2.28 6.03 -13.73
N SER A 107 -1.81 5.17 -12.83
CA SER A 107 -2.48 4.98 -11.54
C SER A 107 -1.52 4.76 -10.37
N PHE A 108 -2.01 5.14 -9.18
CA PHE A 108 -1.42 4.79 -7.89
C PHE A 108 -2.41 3.90 -7.14
N THR A 109 -1.91 2.78 -6.59
CA THR A 109 -2.70 1.90 -5.71
C THR A 109 -1.95 1.72 -4.39
N LEU A 110 -2.58 2.21 -3.31
CA LEU A 110 -2.01 2.23 -1.97
C LEU A 110 -2.59 1.11 -1.11
N ILE A 111 -1.89 0.75 -0.03
CA ILE A 111 -2.36 -0.22 0.96
C ILE A 111 -2.86 0.48 2.22
N SER A 112 -4.10 0.22 2.60
CA SER A 112 -4.71 0.56 3.87
C SER A 112 -4.94 -0.71 4.71
N GLY A 113 -6.10 -0.90 5.30
CA GLY A 113 -6.53 -2.10 6.01
C GLY A 113 -7.79 -1.88 6.82
N VAL A 114 -8.47 -2.98 7.15
CA VAL A 114 -9.76 -3.00 7.86
C VAL A 114 -9.78 -2.16 9.14
N LEU A 115 -8.64 -2.01 9.82
CA LEU A 115 -8.53 -1.25 11.07
C LEU A 115 -8.83 0.24 10.94
N ALA A 116 -8.96 0.77 9.73
CA ALA A 116 -9.51 2.10 9.48
C ALA A 116 -11.00 2.20 9.88
N ARG A 117 -11.71 1.08 9.91
CA ARG A 117 -13.16 1.00 10.13
C ARG A 117 -13.51 0.15 11.35
N GLU A 118 -12.84 -0.95 11.54
CA GLU A 118 -13.11 -1.95 12.58
C GLU A 118 -11.83 -2.17 13.40
N PRO A 119 -11.63 -1.38 14.49
CA PRO A 119 -10.40 -1.45 15.28
C PRO A 119 -10.34 -2.71 16.13
N VAL A 120 -9.11 -3.17 16.37
CA VAL A 120 -8.81 -4.26 17.33
C VAL A 120 -7.93 -3.73 18.45
N ALA A 121 -7.84 -4.52 19.54
CA ALA A 121 -6.93 -4.21 20.64
C ALA A 121 -5.48 -4.11 20.12
N THR A 122 -4.70 -3.21 20.70
CA THR A 122 -3.31 -2.89 20.31
C THR A 122 -3.12 -2.28 18.92
N GLY A 123 -4.21 -2.09 18.16
CA GLY A 123 -4.20 -1.62 16.76
C GLY A 123 -4.31 -0.10 16.58
N SER A 124 -4.19 0.73 17.62
CA SER A 124 -4.47 2.18 17.53
C SER A 124 -3.62 2.91 16.49
N ALA A 125 -2.33 2.61 16.38
CA ALA A 125 -1.44 3.19 15.38
C ALA A 125 -1.79 2.75 13.96
N ALA A 126 -2.15 1.48 13.79
CA ALA A 126 -2.60 0.95 12.50
C ALA A 126 -3.93 1.56 12.06
N SER A 127 -4.88 1.73 12.99
CA SER A 127 -6.17 2.39 12.71
C SER A 127 -5.96 3.84 12.25
N MET A 128 -5.12 4.60 12.98
CA MET A 128 -4.76 5.97 12.61
C MET A 128 -4.13 6.02 11.22
N ALA A 129 -3.12 5.19 10.97
CA ALA A 129 -2.40 5.22 9.70
C ALA A 129 -3.28 4.79 8.51
N ASN A 130 -4.06 3.73 8.65
CA ASN A 130 -5.00 3.28 7.62
C ASN A 130 -6.05 4.35 7.30
N GLY A 131 -6.66 4.96 8.34
CA GLY A 131 -7.63 6.04 8.16
C GLY A 131 -7.04 7.26 7.45
N ALA A 132 -5.79 7.62 7.77
CA ALA A 132 -5.07 8.71 7.11
C ALA A 132 -4.83 8.42 5.63
N VAL A 133 -4.38 7.20 5.26
CA VAL A 133 -4.20 6.80 3.85
C VAL A 133 -5.52 6.85 3.10
N GLU A 134 -6.61 6.35 3.67
CA GLU A 134 -7.93 6.37 3.01
C GLU A 134 -8.47 7.80 2.80
N ALA A 135 -8.25 8.70 3.77
CA ALA A 135 -8.60 10.11 3.63
C ALA A 135 -7.77 10.81 2.55
N PHE A 136 -6.44 10.55 2.53
CA PHE A 136 -5.52 11.09 1.53
C PHE A 136 -5.92 10.66 0.12
N VAL A 137 -6.23 9.38 -0.11
CA VAL A 137 -6.63 8.86 -1.42
C VAL A 137 -7.85 9.59 -1.99
N ARG A 138 -8.86 9.84 -1.15
CA ARG A 138 -10.07 10.57 -1.59
C ARG A 138 -9.78 12.02 -1.98
N ALA A 139 -8.90 12.70 -1.26
CA ALA A 139 -8.50 14.07 -1.56
C ALA A 139 -7.58 14.14 -2.79
N ALA A 140 -6.55 13.31 -2.82
CA ALA A 140 -5.57 13.29 -3.90
C ALA A 140 -6.20 12.95 -5.26
N ALA A 141 -7.25 12.13 -5.30
CA ALA A 141 -7.95 11.79 -6.53
C ALA A 141 -8.50 13.00 -7.29
N ILE A 142 -8.83 14.08 -6.58
CA ILE A 142 -9.31 15.33 -7.17
C ILE A 142 -8.14 16.15 -7.75
N GLU A 143 -6.98 16.10 -7.07
CA GLU A 143 -5.85 16.98 -7.37
C GLU A 143 -4.93 16.44 -8.47
N ILE A 144 -4.84 15.10 -8.60
CA ILE A 144 -3.89 14.47 -9.55
C ILE A 144 -4.53 14.05 -10.88
N ALA A 145 -5.82 14.33 -11.08
CA ALA A 145 -6.48 14.00 -12.33
C ALA A 145 -5.72 14.62 -13.54
N PRO A 146 -5.58 13.90 -14.65
CA PRO A 146 -6.26 12.67 -15.07
C PRO A 146 -5.62 11.35 -14.57
N GLN A 147 -4.52 11.38 -13.79
CA GLN A 147 -4.02 10.21 -13.11
C GLN A 147 -5.03 9.73 -12.05
N ARG A 148 -5.00 8.45 -11.72
CA ARG A 148 -5.93 7.83 -10.79
C ARG A 148 -5.22 7.38 -9.53
N ILE A 149 -5.92 7.42 -8.40
CA ILE A 149 -5.43 6.90 -7.13
C ILE A 149 -6.53 6.16 -6.39
N ASN A 150 -6.24 4.98 -5.88
CA ASN A 150 -7.14 4.20 -5.04
C ASN A 150 -6.36 3.56 -3.87
N ALA A 151 -7.07 3.06 -2.88
CA ALA A 151 -6.52 2.20 -1.84
C ALA A 151 -7.19 0.83 -1.86
N VAL A 152 -6.44 -0.20 -1.45
CA VAL A 152 -6.98 -1.51 -1.10
C VAL A 152 -6.93 -1.66 0.41
N SER A 153 -8.05 -2.06 1.02
CA SER A 153 -8.26 -2.10 2.46
C SER A 153 -8.73 -3.49 2.89
N PRO A 154 -7.80 -4.48 2.96
CA PRO A 154 -8.12 -5.85 3.32
C PRO A 154 -8.27 -6.02 4.84
N THR A 155 -8.95 -7.10 5.22
CA THR A 155 -8.87 -7.70 6.57
C THR A 155 -7.55 -8.48 6.72
N ILE A 156 -7.47 -9.33 7.75
CA ILE A 156 -6.34 -10.24 7.94
C ILE A 156 -6.25 -11.24 6.79
N PHE A 157 -5.04 -11.50 6.30
CA PHE A 157 -4.83 -12.50 5.25
C PHE A 157 -4.96 -13.92 5.81
N THR A 158 -5.56 -14.81 5.04
CA THR A 158 -5.65 -16.23 5.37
C THR A 158 -4.25 -16.81 5.68
N GLU A 159 -3.26 -16.41 4.92
CA GLU A 159 -1.87 -16.85 5.04
C GLU A 159 -1.16 -16.34 6.30
N ASP A 160 -1.70 -15.30 6.93
CA ASP A 160 -1.12 -14.69 8.15
C ASP A 160 -1.90 -15.05 9.44
N LEU A 161 -2.93 -15.90 9.35
CA LEU A 161 -3.79 -16.28 10.50
C LEU A 161 -3.01 -16.88 11.67
N ASP A 162 -2.04 -17.74 11.40
CA ASP A 162 -1.21 -18.37 12.45
C ASP A 162 -0.43 -17.32 13.26
N LYS A 163 -0.06 -16.21 12.61
CA LYS A 163 0.75 -15.16 13.23
C LYS A 163 -0.08 -14.07 13.90
N TYR A 164 -1.15 -13.66 13.26
CA TYR A 164 -1.92 -12.47 13.67
C TYR A 164 -3.38 -12.76 14.02
N GLY A 165 -3.91 -13.96 13.74
CA GLY A 165 -5.33 -14.29 13.93
C GLY A 165 -5.85 -14.02 15.35
N ALA A 166 -5.02 -14.19 16.37
CA ALA A 166 -5.39 -13.90 17.76
C ALA A 166 -5.75 -12.43 18.02
N TYR A 167 -5.28 -11.49 17.18
CA TYR A 167 -5.62 -10.06 17.27
C TYR A 167 -6.92 -9.71 16.55
N PHE A 168 -7.47 -10.62 15.72
CA PHE A 168 -8.65 -10.40 14.89
C PHE A 168 -9.79 -11.37 15.21
N PRO A 169 -10.25 -11.46 16.47
CA PRO A 169 -11.31 -12.40 16.84
C PRO A 169 -12.62 -12.05 16.11
N GLY A 170 -13.15 -13.02 15.34
CA GLY A 170 -14.41 -12.86 14.62
C GLY A 170 -14.31 -12.12 13.27
N PHE A 171 -13.13 -11.68 12.86
CA PHE A 171 -12.93 -11.14 11.52
C PHE A 171 -12.83 -12.27 10.49
N PRO A 172 -13.57 -12.22 9.38
CA PRO A 172 -13.36 -13.15 8.29
C PRO A 172 -12.00 -12.88 7.64
N PRO A 173 -11.16 -13.89 7.42
CA PRO A 173 -9.91 -13.70 6.68
C PRO A 173 -10.19 -13.51 5.19
N VAL A 174 -9.22 -12.96 4.48
CA VAL A 174 -9.25 -12.79 3.02
C VAL A 174 -8.04 -13.47 2.39
N ASP A 175 -8.25 -14.18 1.29
CA ASP A 175 -7.18 -14.81 0.54
C ASP A 175 -6.38 -13.75 -0.26
N LEU A 176 -5.07 -13.94 -0.36
CA LEU A 176 -4.21 -13.01 -1.11
C LEU A 176 -4.60 -12.88 -2.58
N SER A 177 -5.19 -13.92 -3.17
CA SER A 177 -5.73 -13.87 -4.53
C SER A 177 -6.85 -12.84 -4.69
N ASP A 178 -7.78 -12.76 -3.72
CA ASP A 178 -8.88 -11.79 -3.75
C ASP A 178 -8.36 -10.36 -3.54
N VAL A 179 -7.35 -10.21 -2.68
CA VAL A 179 -6.66 -8.93 -2.51
C VAL A 179 -5.98 -8.51 -3.81
N ALA A 180 -5.29 -9.43 -4.49
CA ALA A 180 -4.64 -9.16 -5.76
C ALA A 180 -5.63 -8.73 -6.85
N GLU A 181 -6.82 -9.33 -6.91
CA GLU A 181 -7.88 -8.92 -7.84
C GLU A 181 -8.41 -7.49 -7.55
N ALA A 182 -8.46 -7.07 -6.27
CA ALA A 182 -8.80 -5.69 -5.94
C ALA A 182 -7.71 -4.70 -6.43
N TYR A 183 -6.43 -5.08 -6.35
CA TYR A 183 -5.35 -4.31 -6.97
C TYR A 183 -5.46 -4.24 -8.49
N VAL A 184 -5.75 -5.36 -9.14
CA VAL A 184 -6.00 -5.40 -10.60
C VAL A 184 -7.12 -4.43 -10.99
N ARG A 185 -8.24 -4.45 -10.26
CA ARG A 185 -9.35 -3.50 -10.47
C ARG A 185 -8.91 -2.04 -10.37
N SER A 186 -8.05 -1.72 -9.41
CA SER A 186 -7.51 -0.37 -9.24
C SER A 186 -6.59 0.02 -10.40
N ILE A 187 -5.70 -0.89 -10.82
CA ILE A 187 -4.67 -0.66 -11.83
C ILE A 187 -5.28 -0.55 -13.23
N GLU A 188 -6.10 -1.54 -13.62
CA GLU A 188 -6.64 -1.66 -14.97
C GLU A 188 -8.00 -0.97 -15.15
N GLY A 189 -8.74 -0.76 -14.06
CA GLY A 189 -10.06 -0.13 -14.09
C GLY A 189 -10.00 1.38 -14.27
N ALA A 190 -11.18 2.01 -14.34
CA ALA A 190 -11.32 3.45 -14.56
C ALA A 190 -11.61 4.26 -13.28
N GLN A 191 -11.81 3.61 -12.15
CA GLN A 191 -12.18 4.26 -10.90
C GLN A 191 -11.01 5.03 -10.28
N THR A 192 -11.32 6.14 -9.60
CA THR A 192 -10.37 6.91 -8.80
C THR A 192 -11.01 7.34 -7.48
N GLY A 193 -10.21 7.60 -6.46
CA GLY A 193 -10.66 8.00 -5.13
C GLY A 193 -11.35 6.89 -4.32
N GLN A 194 -11.26 5.65 -4.78
CA GLN A 194 -11.93 4.52 -4.15
C GLN A 194 -11.07 3.86 -3.07
N VAL A 195 -11.74 3.34 -2.05
CA VAL A 195 -11.18 2.38 -1.10
C VAL A 195 -11.85 1.04 -1.37
N HIS A 196 -11.11 0.11 -1.98
CA HIS A 196 -11.57 -1.24 -2.24
C HIS A 196 -11.47 -2.05 -0.94
N THR A 197 -12.57 -2.15 -0.23
CA THR A 197 -12.66 -2.91 1.02
C THR A 197 -12.89 -4.39 0.74
N LEU A 198 -12.16 -5.21 1.46
CA LEU A 198 -12.31 -6.66 1.46
C LEU A 198 -12.64 -7.12 2.89
N PRO A 199 -13.57 -8.08 3.00
CA PRO A 199 -14.00 -8.57 4.31
C PRO A 199 -12.83 -9.11 5.08
#